data_065488057a0f659884196cfdb46e04d7
#
_entry.id   065488057a0f659884196cfdb46e04d7
#
_cell.length_a   1.000
_cell.length_b   1.000
_cell.length_c   1.000
_cell.angle_alpha   90.00
_cell.angle_beta   90.00
_cell.angle_gamma   90.00
#
_symmetry.space_group_name_H-M   'P 1'
#
loop_
_entity.id
_entity.type
_entity.pdbx_description
1 polymer ?
#
loop_
_entity_poly.entity_id
_entity_poly.type
_entity_poly.pdbx_seq_one_letter_code
_entity_poly.pdbx_strand_id
1 'polypeptide(L)'
;MSTQEHKTFWPLMKDCITAEDKTAMIEFIQNAGRFTNGPMVKKFEQEWSKWLGCKHSLFVSSGSTANLLLVAAIKEKYNLKEGDKVIVPAITWVTNISPIMQLGLQPIFCDVDPVTFSFNTNHLKTLAAAHHDIKAIFISHLFGISADVDAYKAILGPKVTFIEDVCESHGATY
;
A
#
# COMPACT_ATOMS: atom_id res chain seq x y z
N MET A 1 28.06 33.01 -24.74
CA MET A 1 27.79 31.59 -24.63
C MET A 1 26.71 31.42 -23.55
N SER A 2 25.46 31.19 -23.93
CA SER A 2 24.38 30.99 -22.97
C SER A 2 24.46 29.56 -22.48
N THR A 3 24.76 29.37 -21.22
CA THR A 3 24.62 28.09 -20.54
C THR A 3 23.12 27.78 -20.46
N GLN A 4 22.60 26.93 -21.35
CA GLN A 4 21.31 26.32 -21.15
C GLN A 4 21.40 25.48 -19.87
N GLU A 5 20.78 25.96 -18.80
CA GLU A 5 20.48 25.11 -17.64
C GLU A 5 19.59 23.98 -18.13
N HIS A 6 20.13 22.79 -18.23
CA HIS A 6 19.33 21.57 -18.37
C HIS A 6 18.54 21.40 -17.07
N LYS A 7 17.34 21.95 -17.00
CA LYS A 7 16.39 21.61 -15.94
C LYS A 7 16.05 20.13 -16.07
N THR A 8 16.65 19.33 -15.22
CA THR A 8 16.26 17.92 -15.09
C THR A 8 14.83 17.90 -14.54
N PHE A 9 13.88 17.52 -15.40
CA PHE A 9 12.48 17.34 -14.97
C PHE A 9 12.28 15.87 -14.57
N TRP A 10 11.95 15.63 -13.32
CA TRP A 10 11.58 14.31 -12.82
C TRP A 10 10.05 14.23 -12.75
N PRO A 11 9.39 13.59 -13.71
CA PRO A 11 7.93 13.48 -13.71
C PRO A 11 7.47 12.53 -12.61
N LEU A 12 6.29 12.81 -12.04
CA LEU A 12 5.66 11.94 -11.05
C LEU A 12 5.38 10.54 -11.59
N MET A 13 5.04 10.45 -12.88
CA MET A 13 4.84 9.18 -13.59
C MET A 13 5.16 9.35 -15.08
N LYS A 14 5.44 8.23 -15.72
CA LYS A 14 5.48 8.12 -17.18
C LYS A 14 4.18 7.48 -17.65
N ASP A 15 3.49 8.11 -18.60
CA ASP A 15 2.32 7.51 -19.24
C ASP A 15 2.76 6.28 -20.06
N CYS A 16 2.22 5.13 -19.73
CA CYS A 16 2.49 3.85 -20.38
C CYS A 16 1.30 3.31 -21.18
N ILE A 17 0.19 4.09 -21.29
CA ILE A 17 -1.01 3.67 -22.04
C ILE A 17 -0.69 3.75 -23.55
N THR A 18 -0.68 2.59 -24.19
CA THR A 18 -0.34 2.45 -25.62
C THR A 18 -1.55 2.64 -26.53
N ALA A 19 -1.32 2.64 -27.84
CA ALA A 19 -2.39 2.65 -28.84
C ALA A 19 -3.21 1.34 -28.78
N GLU A 20 -2.56 0.22 -28.52
CA GLU A 20 -3.18 -1.09 -28.36
C GLU A 20 -4.12 -1.11 -27.14
N ASP A 21 -3.70 -0.53 -26.02
CA ASP A 21 -4.55 -0.43 -24.82
C ASP A 21 -5.81 0.39 -25.10
N LYS A 22 -5.66 1.51 -25.82
CA LYS A 22 -6.81 2.35 -26.22
C LYS A 22 -7.76 1.60 -27.15
N THR A 23 -7.23 0.85 -28.11
CA THR A 23 -8.02 0.02 -29.02
C THR A 23 -8.80 -1.04 -28.25
N ALA A 24 -8.14 -1.76 -27.33
CA ALA A 24 -8.78 -2.77 -26.50
C ALA A 24 -9.90 -2.17 -25.62
N MET A 25 -9.71 -0.95 -25.10
CA MET A 25 -10.76 -0.25 -24.34
C MET A 25 -11.97 0.10 -25.24
N ILE A 26 -11.74 0.58 -26.46
CA ILE A 26 -12.81 0.92 -27.42
C ILE A 26 -13.60 -0.35 -27.77
N GLU A 27 -12.93 -1.43 -28.10
CA GLU A 27 -13.57 -2.73 -28.39
C GLU A 27 -14.38 -3.25 -27.22
N PHE A 28 -13.85 -3.12 -25.99
CA PHE A 28 -14.58 -3.49 -24.79
C PHE A 28 -15.84 -2.64 -24.64
N ILE A 29 -15.76 -1.33 -24.79
CA ILE A 29 -16.92 -0.43 -24.65
C ILE A 29 -18.01 -0.78 -25.69
N GLN A 30 -17.62 -1.09 -26.92
CA GLN A 30 -18.55 -1.43 -27.99
C GLN A 30 -19.27 -2.77 -27.79
N ASN A 31 -18.60 -3.75 -27.17
CA ASN A 31 -19.08 -5.15 -27.11
C ASN A 31 -19.53 -5.58 -25.72
N ALA A 32 -19.23 -4.82 -24.65
CA ALA A 32 -19.55 -5.21 -23.31
C ALA A 32 -21.04 -5.04 -22.98
N GLY A 33 -21.68 -6.11 -22.55
CA GLY A 33 -23.05 -6.07 -22.02
C GLY A 33 -23.14 -5.53 -20.58
N ARG A 34 -22.00 -5.39 -19.87
CA ARG A 34 -21.96 -4.94 -18.47
C ARG A 34 -20.63 -4.26 -18.15
N PHE A 35 -20.71 -3.04 -17.60
CA PHE A 35 -19.55 -2.21 -17.23
C PHE A 35 -19.19 -2.29 -15.74
N THR A 36 -20.09 -2.74 -14.88
CA THR A 36 -19.89 -2.76 -13.44
C THR A 36 -19.74 -4.19 -12.94
N ASN A 37 -18.63 -4.46 -12.23
CA ASN A 37 -18.34 -5.76 -11.60
C ASN A 37 -18.63 -6.96 -12.52
N GLY A 38 -18.19 -6.84 -13.78
CA GLY A 38 -18.42 -7.81 -14.85
C GLY A 38 -17.35 -8.89 -14.94
N PRO A 39 -17.40 -9.74 -16.00
CA PRO A 39 -16.43 -10.82 -16.19
C PRO A 39 -14.97 -10.37 -16.22
N MET A 40 -14.69 -9.15 -16.73
CA MET A 40 -13.33 -8.62 -16.82
C MET A 40 -12.74 -8.33 -15.44
N VAL A 41 -13.54 -7.88 -14.47
CA VAL A 41 -13.08 -7.71 -13.08
C VAL A 41 -12.64 -9.05 -12.48
N LYS A 42 -13.47 -10.09 -12.62
CA LYS A 42 -13.15 -11.44 -12.14
C LYS A 42 -11.89 -12.01 -12.81
N LYS A 43 -11.76 -11.79 -14.13
CA LYS A 43 -10.56 -12.22 -14.86
C LYS A 43 -9.32 -11.50 -14.32
N PHE A 44 -9.40 -10.19 -14.13
CA PHE A 44 -8.30 -9.40 -13.57
C PHE A 44 -7.91 -9.91 -12.17
N GLU A 45 -8.87 -10.11 -11.26
CA GLU A 45 -8.62 -10.62 -9.91
C GLU A 45 -7.91 -11.98 -9.92
N GLN A 46 -8.29 -12.87 -10.83
CA GLN A 46 -7.68 -14.20 -10.98
C GLN A 46 -6.26 -14.12 -11.52
N GLU A 47 -6.05 -13.33 -12.58
CA GLU A 47 -4.73 -13.16 -13.20
C GLU A 47 -3.76 -12.42 -12.27
N TRP A 48 -4.24 -11.41 -11.56
CA TRP A 48 -3.46 -10.69 -10.56
C TRP A 48 -3.07 -11.60 -9.39
N SER A 49 -4.00 -12.40 -8.87
CA SER A 49 -3.70 -13.38 -7.83
C SER A 49 -2.63 -14.38 -8.27
N LYS A 50 -2.72 -14.85 -9.51
CA LYS A 50 -1.72 -15.77 -10.09
C LYS A 50 -0.35 -15.10 -10.23
N TRP A 51 -0.32 -13.87 -10.72
CA TRP A 51 0.93 -13.11 -10.89
C TRP A 51 1.60 -12.81 -9.56
N LEU A 52 0.81 -12.38 -8.56
CA LEU A 52 1.30 -12.06 -7.22
C LEU A 52 1.64 -13.30 -6.38
N GLY A 53 1.14 -14.48 -6.75
CA GLY A 53 1.31 -15.71 -5.97
C GLY A 53 0.41 -15.78 -4.73
N CYS A 54 -0.66 -14.99 -4.66
CA CYS A 54 -1.61 -15.00 -3.56
C CYS A 54 -2.89 -15.78 -3.92
N LYS A 55 -3.65 -16.18 -2.89
CA LYS A 55 -4.87 -16.97 -3.09
C LYS A 55 -6.04 -16.13 -3.63
N HIS A 56 -6.16 -14.90 -3.19
CA HIS A 56 -7.27 -14.02 -3.53
C HIS A 56 -6.79 -12.60 -3.76
N SER A 57 -7.37 -11.94 -4.75
CA SER A 57 -7.26 -10.51 -4.99
C SER A 57 -8.65 -9.92 -5.13
N LEU A 58 -8.82 -8.68 -4.71
CA LEU A 58 -10.06 -7.96 -4.81
C LEU A 58 -9.82 -6.65 -5.55
N PHE A 59 -10.51 -6.44 -6.66
CA PHE A 59 -10.46 -5.20 -7.40
C PHE A 59 -11.45 -4.18 -6.81
N VAL A 60 -10.96 -2.98 -6.56
CA VAL A 60 -11.73 -1.87 -5.99
C VAL A 60 -11.51 -0.59 -6.79
N SER A 61 -12.29 0.45 -6.51
CA SER A 61 -12.33 1.68 -7.30
C SER A 61 -11.08 2.56 -7.19
N SER A 62 -10.30 2.42 -6.12
CA SER A 62 -9.10 3.25 -5.86
C SER A 62 -8.22 2.65 -4.77
N GLY A 63 -6.97 3.11 -4.67
CA GLY A 63 -6.08 2.78 -3.55
C GLY A 63 -6.66 3.20 -2.19
N SER A 64 -7.36 4.33 -2.13
CA SER A 64 -8.05 4.78 -0.90
C SER A 64 -9.08 3.77 -0.42
N THR A 65 -9.87 3.23 -1.34
CA THR A 65 -10.87 2.19 -1.03
C THR A 65 -10.19 0.87 -0.67
N ALA A 66 -9.09 0.53 -1.35
CA ALA A 66 -8.29 -0.65 -1.03
C ALA A 66 -7.76 -0.59 0.42
N ASN A 67 -7.15 0.53 0.79
CA ASN A 67 -6.61 0.71 2.13
C ASN A 67 -7.71 0.68 3.22
N LEU A 68 -8.87 1.28 2.95
CA LEU A 68 -10.02 1.24 3.87
C LEU A 68 -10.52 -0.20 4.07
N LEU A 69 -10.71 -0.95 2.97
CA LEU A 69 -11.14 -2.35 3.04
C LEU A 69 -10.11 -3.24 3.72
N LEU A 70 -8.84 -3.02 3.46
CA LEU A 70 -7.75 -3.79 4.07
C LEU A 70 -7.73 -3.60 5.59
N VAL A 71 -7.80 -2.35 6.07
CA VAL A 71 -7.86 -2.06 7.51
C VAL A 71 -9.15 -2.60 8.13
N ALA A 72 -10.30 -2.49 7.45
CA ALA A 72 -11.55 -3.07 7.92
C ALA A 72 -11.48 -4.61 8.03
N ALA A 73 -10.90 -5.27 7.01
CA ALA A 73 -10.74 -6.72 7.00
C ALA A 73 -9.84 -7.22 8.14
N ILE A 74 -8.73 -6.55 8.42
CA ILE A 74 -7.88 -6.94 9.55
C ILE A 74 -8.53 -6.64 10.89
N LYS A 75 -9.25 -5.52 11.01
CA LYS A 75 -10.02 -5.20 12.22
C LYS A 75 -11.01 -6.31 12.55
N GLU A 76 -11.75 -6.78 11.57
CA GLU A 76 -12.71 -7.88 11.71
C GLU A 76 -11.98 -9.21 12.01
N LYS A 77 -11.01 -9.57 11.17
CA LYS A 77 -10.29 -10.85 11.26
C LYS A 77 -9.60 -11.05 12.62
N TYR A 78 -8.99 -10.00 13.15
CA TYR A 78 -8.23 -10.06 14.41
C TYR A 78 -8.99 -9.47 15.59
N ASN A 79 -10.28 -9.13 15.39
CA ASN A 79 -11.16 -8.57 16.43
C ASN A 79 -10.58 -7.35 17.12
N LEU A 80 -9.97 -6.43 16.33
CA LEU A 80 -9.39 -5.21 16.86
C LEU A 80 -10.49 -4.29 17.41
N LYS A 81 -10.19 -3.62 18.51
CA LYS A 81 -11.13 -2.76 19.24
C LYS A 81 -10.82 -1.29 18.97
N GLU A 82 -11.76 -0.45 19.32
CA GLU A 82 -11.55 1.00 19.34
C GLU A 82 -10.34 1.35 20.22
N GLY A 83 -9.48 2.21 19.69
CA GLY A 83 -8.23 2.61 20.35
C GLY A 83 -7.06 1.65 20.17
N ASP A 84 -7.25 0.47 19.58
CA ASP A 84 -6.12 -0.43 19.26
C ASP A 84 -5.10 0.27 18.33
N LYS A 85 -3.83 0.09 18.63
CA LYS A 85 -2.73 0.85 18.05
C LYS A 85 -2.21 0.23 16.76
N VAL A 86 -2.02 1.08 15.74
CA VAL A 86 -1.44 0.72 14.44
C VAL A 86 -0.26 1.65 14.16
N ILE A 87 0.94 1.11 13.97
CA ILE A 87 2.11 1.90 13.57
C ILE A 87 1.95 2.33 12.10
N VAL A 88 2.23 3.62 11.84
CA VAL A 88 2.21 4.21 10.51
C VAL A 88 3.47 5.04 10.29
N PRO A 89 3.99 5.16 9.04
CA PRO A 89 5.13 6.03 8.78
C PRO A 89 4.72 7.50 8.87
N ALA A 90 5.64 8.34 9.36
CA ALA A 90 5.43 9.79 9.42
C ALA A 90 5.38 10.45 8.04
N ILE A 91 6.00 9.82 7.02
CA ILE A 91 5.92 10.22 5.61
C ILE A 91 5.25 9.10 4.84
N THR A 92 4.02 9.36 4.39
CA THR A 92 3.22 8.42 3.62
C THR A 92 2.03 9.13 2.97
N TRP A 93 1.28 8.41 2.17
CA TRP A 93 0.01 8.92 1.64
C TRP A 93 -1.07 8.93 2.73
N VAL A 94 -1.94 9.95 2.72
CA VAL A 94 -2.98 10.13 3.76
C VAL A 94 -3.89 8.91 3.94
N THR A 95 -4.07 8.10 2.88
CA THR A 95 -4.94 6.92 2.92
C THR A 95 -4.33 5.72 3.64
N ASN A 96 -3.08 5.80 4.08
CA ASN A 96 -2.48 4.84 5.00
C ASN A 96 -2.82 5.15 6.47
N ILE A 97 -3.30 6.36 6.74
CA ILE A 97 -3.61 6.84 8.09
C ILE A 97 -5.13 6.99 8.29
N SER A 98 -5.82 7.64 7.33
CA SER A 98 -7.25 7.95 7.47
C SER A 98 -8.15 6.74 7.74
N PRO A 99 -7.97 5.55 7.13
CA PRO A 99 -8.79 4.38 7.44
C PRO A 99 -8.62 3.89 8.87
N ILE A 100 -7.42 4.02 9.44
CA ILE A 100 -7.15 3.65 10.83
C ILE A 100 -8.03 4.49 11.76
N MET A 101 -8.03 5.81 11.56
CA MET A 101 -8.86 6.73 12.35
C MET A 101 -10.35 6.55 12.08
N GLN A 102 -10.76 6.38 10.83
CA GLN A 102 -12.17 6.18 10.44
C GLN A 102 -12.77 4.92 11.09
N LEU A 103 -11.97 3.90 11.30
CA LEU A 103 -12.39 2.65 11.91
C LEU A 103 -12.18 2.61 13.42
N GLY A 104 -11.88 3.77 14.05
CA GLY A 104 -11.73 3.92 15.48
C GLY A 104 -10.43 3.33 16.05
N LEU A 105 -9.45 3.00 15.20
CA LEU A 105 -8.12 2.59 15.62
C LEU A 105 -7.22 3.82 15.86
N GLN A 106 -6.13 3.64 16.59
CA GLN A 106 -5.19 4.71 16.92
C GLN A 106 -3.91 4.62 16.10
N PRO A 107 -3.60 5.57 15.18
CA PRO A 107 -2.33 5.61 14.51
C PRO A 107 -1.21 6.05 15.47
N ILE A 108 -0.10 5.32 15.46
CA ILE A 108 1.14 5.66 16.16
C ILE A 108 2.20 5.96 15.10
N PHE A 109 2.65 7.19 15.03
CA PHE A 109 3.61 7.62 14.02
C PHE A 109 5.02 7.15 14.36
N CYS A 110 5.64 6.47 13.42
CA CYS A 110 7.06 6.13 13.45
C CYS A 110 7.81 7.00 12.45
N ASP A 111 8.94 7.54 12.88
CA ASP A 111 9.81 8.33 12.03
C ASP A 111 10.38 7.51 10.86
N VAL A 112 10.77 8.20 9.80
CA VAL A 112 11.28 7.63 8.56
C VAL A 112 12.80 7.80 8.50
N ASP A 113 13.49 6.77 8.07
CA ASP A 113 14.92 6.84 7.78
C ASP A 113 15.13 7.61 6.46
N PRO A 114 15.95 8.67 6.44
CA PRO A 114 16.13 9.52 5.26
C PRO A 114 16.89 8.85 4.11
N VAL A 115 17.51 7.70 4.35
CA VAL A 115 18.27 6.96 3.34
C VAL A 115 17.39 5.91 2.67
N THR A 116 16.61 5.16 3.46
CA THR A 116 15.77 4.06 2.99
C THR A 116 14.33 4.48 2.69
N PHE A 117 13.92 5.67 3.12
CA PHE A 117 12.55 6.18 3.04
C PHE A 117 11.50 5.27 3.69
N SER A 118 11.95 4.38 4.57
CA SER A 118 11.11 3.46 5.31
C SER A 118 11.22 3.72 6.82
N PHE A 119 10.62 2.90 7.67
CA PHE A 119 10.65 3.13 9.11
C PHE A 119 12.08 3.21 9.67
N ASN A 120 12.33 4.24 10.48
CA ASN A 120 13.53 4.31 11.30
C ASN A 120 13.50 3.19 12.35
N THR A 121 14.38 2.21 12.21
CA THR A 121 14.39 1.01 13.06
C THR A 121 14.67 1.31 14.53
N ASN A 122 15.43 2.38 14.85
CA ASN A 122 15.68 2.77 16.24
C ASN A 122 14.42 3.38 16.87
N HIS A 123 13.70 4.22 16.12
CA HIS A 123 12.42 4.75 16.60
C HIS A 123 11.37 3.63 16.71
N LEU A 124 11.33 2.69 15.76
CA LEU A 124 10.44 1.52 15.82
C LEU A 124 10.68 0.68 17.07
N LYS A 125 11.94 0.44 17.46
CA LYS A 125 12.30 -0.24 18.72
C LYS A 125 11.81 0.53 19.94
N THR A 126 11.94 1.87 19.93
CA THR A 126 11.45 2.73 21.01
C THR A 126 9.93 2.62 21.14
N LEU A 127 9.19 2.65 20.02
CA LEU A 127 7.73 2.49 20.04
C LEU A 127 7.31 1.10 20.51
N ALA A 128 8.00 0.05 20.06
CA ALA A 128 7.73 -1.31 20.48
C ALA A 128 7.94 -1.51 22.00
N ALA A 129 8.94 -0.85 22.57
CA ALA A 129 9.20 -0.87 24.01
C ALA A 129 8.18 -0.05 24.80
N ALA A 130 7.70 1.06 24.25
CA ALA A 130 6.74 1.95 24.92
C ALA A 130 5.27 1.45 24.79
N HIS A 131 4.96 0.65 23.78
CA HIS A 131 3.60 0.23 23.47
C HIS A 131 3.54 -1.29 23.25
N HIS A 132 3.27 -2.04 24.32
CA HIS A 132 3.14 -3.51 24.24
C HIS A 132 1.81 -3.98 23.63
N ASP A 133 0.91 -3.06 23.30
CA ASP A 133 -0.44 -3.26 22.79
C ASP A 133 -0.61 -2.95 21.28
N ILE A 134 0.51 -2.77 20.55
CA ILE A 134 0.49 -2.61 19.11
C ILE A 134 -0.12 -3.84 18.44
N LYS A 135 -1.09 -3.62 17.54
CA LYS A 135 -1.83 -4.68 16.84
C LYS A 135 -1.39 -4.85 15.39
N ALA A 136 -1.03 -3.74 14.73
CA ALA A 136 -0.62 -3.78 13.34
C ALA A 136 0.43 -2.72 13.04
N ILE A 137 1.10 -2.90 11.91
CA ILE A 137 1.97 -1.91 11.27
C ILE A 137 1.56 -1.76 9.81
N PHE A 138 1.42 -0.52 9.33
CA PHE A 138 1.10 -0.22 7.95
C PHE A 138 2.35 0.33 7.25
N ILE A 139 2.92 -0.44 6.35
CA ILE A 139 4.17 -0.15 5.65
C ILE A 139 3.84 0.48 4.29
N SER A 140 4.54 1.54 3.91
CA SER A 140 4.54 2.07 2.55
C SER A 140 5.91 1.84 1.93
N HIS A 141 5.95 1.24 0.75
CA HIS A 141 7.17 1.07 -0.03
C HIS A 141 7.35 2.27 -0.95
N LEU A 142 7.79 3.40 -0.36
CA LEU A 142 7.91 4.68 -1.06
C LEU A 142 8.91 4.60 -2.21
N PHE A 143 8.56 5.21 -3.34
CA PHE A 143 9.40 5.32 -4.55
C PHE A 143 9.83 3.97 -5.13
N GLY A 144 9.15 2.88 -4.79
CA GLY A 144 9.53 1.54 -5.21
C GLY A 144 10.67 0.90 -4.39
N ILE A 145 11.09 1.55 -3.31
CA ILE A 145 12.13 1.03 -2.42
C ILE A 145 11.48 0.08 -1.41
N SER A 146 11.89 -1.19 -1.45
CA SER A 146 11.38 -2.20 -0.52
C SER A 146 11.81 -1.91 0.90
N ALA A 147 10.85 -1.91 1.83
CA ALA A 147 11.13 -1.84 3.25
C ALA A 147 11.73 -3.16 3.77
N ASP A 148 12.56 -3.09 4.79
CA ASP A 148 13.10 -4.27 5.47
C ASP A 148 12.07 -4.87 6.42
N VAL A 149 11.10 -5.60 5.84
CA VAL A 149 9.98 -6.21 6.57
C VAL A 149 10.46 -7.23 7.59
N ASP A 150 11.55 -7.93 7.32
CA ASP A 150 12.09 -8.94 8.25
C ASP A 150 12.72 -8.30 9.49
N ALA A 151 13.40 -7.17 9.34
CA ALA A 151 13.85 -6.38 10.50
C ALA A 151 12.67 -5.91 11.36
N TYR A 152 11.57 -5.49 10.74
CA TYR A 152 10.37 -5.05 11.47
C TYR A 152 9.68 -6.19 12.19
N LYS A 153 9.59 -7.39 11.57
CA LYS A 153 9.10 -8.60 12.21
C LYS A 153 9.94 -9.00 13.43
N ALA A 154 11.27 -8.88 13.30
CA ALA A 154 12.19 -9.15 14.41
C ALA A 154 11.99 -8.20 15.60
N ILE A 155 11.67 -6.92 15.33
CA ILE A 155 11.42 -5.90 16.35
C ILE A 155 10.04 -6.08 17.02
N LEU A 156 8.99 -6.26 16.21
CA LEU A 156 7.60 -6.23 16.68
C LEU A 156 7.07 -7.60 17.14
N GLY A 157 7.70 -8.67 16.64
CA GLY A 157 7.30 -10.04 16.97
C GLY A 157 6.07 -10.54 16.19
N PRO A 158 5.70 -11.83 16.39
CA PRO A 158 4.75 -12.53 15.52
C PRO A 158 3.28 -12.17 15.76
N LYS A 159 2.96 -11.39 16.79
CA LYS A 159 1.58 -11.02 17.13
C LYS A 159 1.09 -9.77 16.42
N VAL A 160 2.01 -8.99 15.81
CA VAL A 160 1.69 -7.77 15.08
C VAL A 160 1.35 -8.13 13.65
N THR A 161 0.23 -7.61 13.14
CA THR A 161 -0.20 -7.81 11.75
C THR A 161 0.52 -6.81 10.85
N PHE A 162 1.05 -7.29 9.72
CA PHE A 162 1.74 -6.48 8.73
C PHE A 162 0.80 -6.18 7.56
N ILE A 163 0.70 -4.90 7.19
CA ILE A 163 -0.04 -4.38 6.06
C ILE A 163 0.96 -3.65 5.17
N GLU A 164 0.95 -3.92 3.88
CA GLU A 164 1.88 -3.34 2.93
C GLU A 164 1.13 -2.60 1.83
N ASP A 165 1.42 -1.31 1.67
CA ASP A 165 1.00 -0.51 0.53
C ASP A 165 2.12 -0.54 -0.52
N VAL A 166 1.83 -1.17 -1.64
CA VAL A 166 2.77 -1.41 -2.74
C VAL A 166 2.42 -0.60 -3.99
N CYS A 167 1.68 0.50 -3.86
CA CYS A 167 1.21 1.28 -4.99
C CYS A 167 2.35 1.80 -5.88
N GLU A 168 3.54 2.00 -5.33
CA GLU A 168 4.75 2.44 -6.05
C GLU A 168 5.78 1.32 -6.27
N SER A 169 5.50 0.08 -5.80
CA SER A 169 6.50 -1.01 -5.77
C SER A 169 5.99 -2.33 -6.36
N HIS A 170 5.05 -2.28 -7.30
CA HIS A 170 4.54 -3.48 -7.98
C HIS A 170 5.66 -4.27 -8.65
N GLY A 171 5.78 -5.57 -8.31
CA GLY A 171 6.80 -6.45 -8.82
C GLY A 171 8.15 -6.37 -8.11
N ALA A 172 8.30 -5.51 -7.10
CA ALA A 172 9.47 -5.53 -6.24
C ALA A 172 9.50 -6.82 -5.40
N THR A 173 10.69 -7.36 -5.19
CA THR A 173 10.96 -8.55 -4.38
C THR A 173 12.16 -8.28 -3.48
N TYR A 174 12.26 -8.98 -2.37
CA TYR A 174 13.42 -8.95 -1.47
C TYR A 174 13.72 -10.35 -0.94
#